data_dd0730787d377c114e581c9aa950b75c
#
_entry.id   dd0730787d377c114e581c9aa950b75c
#
_cell.length_a   1.000
_cell.length_b   1.000
_cell.length_c   1.000
_cell.angle_alpha   90.00
_cell.angle_beta   90.00
_cell.angle_gamma   90.00
#
_symmetry.space_group_name_H-M   'P 1'
#
loop_
_entity.id
_entity.type
_entity.pdbx_description
1 polymer ?
#
loop_
_entity_poly.entity_id
_entity_poly.type
_entity_poly.pdbx_seq_one_letter_code
_entity_poly.pdbx_strand_id
1 'polypeptide(L)'
;ASGASIFIVEISGAVGGPMNRDLNGEELILDVDGDTSLHADTDDQIDFKLGGSDLMVFSTANTKFERGAFNPEATLTDASTISWSASTQPVAKVTLGGNRTLGAAANPQTGQFIAITIIQDGTGSRTVTFNAAYEFVGDTAPTLTATANKGDHFVFRYNGSKFIEVGRSL
;
A
#
# COMPACT_ATOMS: atom_id res chain seq x y z
N ALA A 1 47.35 -7.47 0.04
CA ALA A 1 46.71 -6.75 -1.07
C ALA A 1 45.56 -7.61 -1.58
N SER A 2 44.32 -7.24 -1.28
CA SER A 2 43.13 -7.92 -1.83
C SER A 2 43.00 -7.48 -3.28
N GLY A 3 43.18 -8.41 -4.22
CA GLY A 3 42.96 -8.16 -5.64
C GLY A 3 41.49 -7.88 -5.91
N ALA A 4 41.22 -6.74 -6.49
CA ALA A 4 39.90 -6.47 -7.04
C ALA A 4 39.70 -7.41 -8.25
N SER A 5 38.71 -8.28 -8.17
CA SER A 5 38.28 -9.07 -9.33
C SER A 5 37.46 -8.17 -10.24
N ILE A 6 38.03 -7.84 -11.40
CA ILE A 6 37.28 -7.18 -12.47
C ILE A 6 36.59 -8.29 -13.25
N PHE A 7 35.29 -8.39 -13.13
CA PHE A 7 34.48 -9.23 -14.01
C PHE A 7 34.34 -8.49 -15.34
N ILE A 8 35.11 -8.92 -16.34
CA ILE A 8 34.86 -8.51 -17.73
C ILE A 8 33.76 -9.41 -18.23
N VAL A 9 32.52 -8.93 -18.25
CA VAL A 9 31.46 -9.58 -19.02
C VAL A 9 31.83 -9.36 -20.49
N GLU A 10 32.20 -10.41 -21.19
CA GLU A 10 32.35 -10.36 -22.66
C GLU A 10 31.01 -9.97 -23.27
N ILE A 11 30.86 -8.71 -23.63
CA ILE A 11 29.73 -8.26 -24.45
C ILE A 11 30.08 -8.65 -25.89
N SER A 12 29.60 -9.79 -26.35
CA SER A 12 29.68 -10.17 -27.77
C SER A 12 28.77 -9.27 -28.59
N GLY A 13 29.26 -8.09 -28.93
CA GLY A 13 28.58 -7.06 -29.73
C GLY A 13 29.49 -5.88 -29.93
N ALA A 14 29.28 -5.10 -30.98
CA ALA A 14 30.13 -3.98 -31.37
C ALA A 14 30.37 -3.01 -30.21
N VAL A 15 31.63 -2.73 -29.89
CA VAL A 15 32.07 -1.74 -28.91
C VAL A 15 31.44 -0.40 -29.26
N GLY A 16 30.53 0.10 -28.41
CA GLY A 16 29.88 1.42 -28.57
C GLY A 16 28.44 1.43 -29.04
N GLY A 17 27.79 0.27 -29.23
CA GLY A 17 26.33 0.19 -29.41
C GLY A 17 25.57 0.33 -28.08
N PRO A 18 24.28 0.74 -28.06
CA PRO A 18 23.45 0.65 -26.88
C PRO A 18 23.49 -0.77 -26.35
N MET A 19 23.58 -0.93 -25.00
CA MET A 19 23.54 -2.24 -24.36
C MET A 19 22.15 -2.85 -24.52
N ASN A 20 21.89 -3.40 -25.70
CA ASN A 20 20.69 -4.16 -25.99
C ASN A 20 21.01 -5.63 -25.70
N ARG A 21 21.20 -5.95 -24.40
CA ARG A 21 21.38 -7.33 -23.98
C ARG A 21 20.01 -7.97 -23.85
N ASP A 22 19.68 -8.77 -24.82
CA ASP A 22 18.60 -9.71 -24.70
C ASP A 22 19.06 -10.86 -23.80
N LEU A 23 18.41 -11.02 -22.65
CA LEU A 23 18.69 -12.10 -21.71
C LEU A 23 18.12 -13.43 -22.21
N ASN A 24 17.26 -13.40 -23.25
CA ASN A 24 16.70 -14.59 -23.92
C ASN A 24 16.15 -15.65 -22.95
N GLY A 25 15.40 -15.18 -21.93
CA GLY A 25 14.82 -16.07 -20.92
C GLY A 25 15.76 -16.45 -19.77
N GLU A 26 17.01 -15.96 -19.76
CA GLU A 26 17.90 -16.19 -18.60
C GLU A 26 17.58 -15.25 -17.43
N GLU A 27 17.88 -15.70 -16.23
CA GLU A 27 17.68 -14.92 -15.00
C GLU A 27 18.69 -13.79 -14.87
N LEU A 28 18.23 -12.62 -14.45
CA LEU A 28 19.08 -11.58 -13.86
C LEU A 28 19.22 -11.85 -12.37
N ILE A 29 20.27 -12.55 -11.97
CA ILE A 29 20.58 -12.87 -10.57
C ILE A 29 21.03 -11.62 -9.84
N LEU A 30 20.47 -11.35 -8.67
CA LEU A 30 20.69 -10.14 -7.90
C LEU A 30 21.48 -10.37 -6.60
N ASP A 31 21.70 -11.63 -6.19
CA ASP A 31 22.41 -12.01 -4.97
C ASP A 31 23.49 -13.09 -5.21
N VAL A 32 24.22 -13.45 -4.15
CA VAL A 32 25.40 -14.33 -4.24
C VAL A 32 25.02 -15.80 -4.34
N ASP A 33 23.93 -16.23 -3.72
CA ASP A 33 23.48 -17.63 -3.70
C ASP A 33 22.53 -17.96 -4.85
N GLY A 34 22.14 -16.96 -5.66
CA GLY A 34 21.44 -17.15 -6.93
C GLY A 34 19.94 -17.39 -6.79
N ASP A 35 19.36 -17.14 -5.62
CA ASP A 35 17.94 -17.41 -5.37
C ASP A 35 17.03 -16.16 -5.39
N THR A 36 17.64 -14.97 -5.62
CA THR A 36 16.95 -13.69 -5.83
C THR A 36 17.21 -13.18 -7.24
N SER A 37 16.14 -13.05 -8.04
CA SER A 37 16.29 -12.74 -9.47
C SER A 37 15.08 -12.03 -10.07
N LEU A 38 15.30 -11.44 -11.26
CA LEU A 38 14.27 -11.13 -12.25
C LEU A 38 14.35 -12.16 -13.35
N HIS A 39 13.24 -12.76 -13.67
CA HIS A 39 13.14 -13.85 -14.64
C HIS A 39 11.99 -13.65 -15.63
N ALA A 40 12.16 -14.13 -16.84
CA ALA A 40 11.15 -14.14 -17.89
C ALA A 40 11.19 -15.49 -18.64
N ASP A 41 10.90 -16.59 -17.91
CA ASP A 41 10.90 -17.95 -18.44
C ASP A 41 9.62 -18.31 -19.22
N THR A 42 8.60 -17.50 -19.03
CA THR A 42 7.34 -17.61 -19.76
C THR A 42 7.17 -16.41 -20.67
N ASP A 43 6.74 -16.62 -21.91
CA ASP A 43 6.50 -15.55 -22.89
C ASP A 43 5.48 -14.51 -22.33
N ASP A 44 5.78 -13.23 -22.52
CA ASP A 44 4.98 -12.12 -22.00
C ASP A 44 4.78 -12.06 -20.44
N GLN A 45 5.74 -12.67 -19.67
CA GLN A 45 5.72 -12.67 -18.22
C GLN A 45 7.05 -12.19 -17.65
N ILE A 46 7.01 -11.49 -16.50
CA ILE A 46 8.18 -11.14 -15.68
C ILE A 46 7.91 -11.60 -14.24
N ASP A 47 8.81 -12.40 -13.70
CA ASP A 47 8.77 -12.90 -12.33
C ASP A 47 9.81 -12.23 -11.46
N PHE A 48 9.39 -11.85 -10.25
CA PHE A 48 10.27 -11.40 -9.18
C PHE A 48 10.43 -12.55 -8.19
N LYS A 49 11.62 -13.11 -8.15
CA LYS A 49 11.96 -14.27 -7.33
C LYS A 49 12.74 -13.85 -6.11
N LEU A 50 12.38 -14.33 -4.92
CA LEU A 50 13.11 -14.21 -3.67
C LEU A 50 13.14 -15.55 -2.95
N GLY A 51 14.34 -16.01 -2.54
CA GLY A 51 14.51 -17.28 -1.87
C GLY A 51 14.06 -18.46 -2.74
N GLY A 52 14.35 -18.41 -4.04
CA GLY A 52 14.02 -19.43 -5.01
C GLY A 52 12.53 -19.57 -5.36
N SER A 53 11.68 -18.62 -4.91
CA SER A 53 10.24 -18.65 -5.18
C SER A 53 9.76 -17.34 -5.80
N ASP A 54 8.83 -17.42 -6.75
CA ASP A 54 8.19 -16.23 -7.30
C ASP A 54 7.33 -15.56 -6.22
N LEU A 55 7.54 -14.27 -6.01
CA LEU A 55 6.74 -13.46 -5.08
C LEU A 55 5.78 -12.54 -5.79
N MET A 56 6.17 -12.07 -6.98
CA MET A 56 5.36 -11.20 -7.80
C MET A 56 5.55 -11.59 -9.26
N VAL A 57 4.43 -11.74 -9.95
CA VAL A 57 4.37 -12.13 -11.35
C VAL A 57 3.61 -11.06 -12.12
N PHE A 58 4.22 -10.50 -13.15
CA PHE A 58 3.59 -9.59 -14.10
C PHE A 58 3.37 -10.34 -15.41
N SER A 59 2.13 -10.39 -15.87
CA SER A 59 1.76 -10.96 -17.15
C SER A 59 0.87 -9.98 -17.93
N THR A 60 0.61 -10.26 -19.19
CA THR A 60 -0.34 -9.47 -20.00
C THR A 60 -1.75 -9.47 -19.43
N ALA A 61 -2.13 -10.47 -18.64
CA ALA A 61 -3.46 -10.61 -18.08
C ALA A 61 -3.62 -9.90 -16.71
N ASN A 62 -2.58 -9.95 -15.86
CA ASN A 62 -2.66 -9.42 -14.50
C ASN A 62 -1.28 -9.27 -13.83
N THR A 63 -1.30 -8.63 -12.66
CA THR A 63 -0.21 -8.68 -11.68
C THR A 63 -0.64 -9.56 -10.52
N LYS A 64 0.11 -10.62 -10.23
CA LYS A 64 -0.16 -11.57 -9.17
C LYS A 64 0.86 -11.42 -8.05
N PHE A 65 0.40 -11.40 -6.81
CA PHE A 65 1.21 -11.53 -5.60
C PHE A 65 1.04 -12.95 -5.08
N GLU A 66 2.11 -13.73 -5.03
CA GLU A 66 2.08 -15.13 -4.56
C GLU A 66 1.99 -15.22 -3.03
N ARG A 67 2.18 -14.12 -2.36
CA ARG A 67 2.03 -13.96 -0.91
C ARG A 67 1.12 -12.79 -0.59
N GLY A 68 0.63 -12.74 0.65
CA GLY A 68 -0.20 -11.63 1.11
C GLY A 68 0.51 -10.27 0.96
N ALA A 69 -0.13 -9.35 0.24
CA ALA A 69 0.28 -7.95 0.21
C ALA A 69 -0.54 -7.17 1.25
N PHE A 70 0.11 -6.30 2.01
CA PHE A 70 -0.55 -5.46 3.00
C PHE A 70 0.01 -4.04 2.98
N ASN A 71 -0.83 -3.09 3.34
CA ASN A 71 -0.40 -1.73 3.64
C ASN A 71 -0.14 -1.65 5.16
N PRO A 72 1.06 -1.24 5.61
CA PRO A 72 1.31 -1.04 7.03
C PRO A 72 0.30 -0.06 7.63
N GLU A 73 -0.29 -0.43 8.79
CA GLU A 73 -1.23 0.44 9.48
C GLU A 73 -0.51 1.61 10.15
N ALA A 74 -0.83 2.83 9.75
CA ALA A 74 -0.29 4.05 10.34
C ALA A 74 -1.09 4.45 11.59
N THR A 75 -0.41 4.90 12.64
CA THR A 75 -1.06 5.56 13.78
C THR A 75 -1.09 7.06 13.54
N LEU A 76 -2.30 7.62 13.41
CA LEU A 76 -2.48 9.06 13.23
C LEU A 76 -2.37 9.79 14.56
N THR A 77 -1.91 11.04 14.50
CA THR A 77 -1.86 11.92 15.68
C THR A 77 -3.26 12.38 16.07
N ASP A 78 -3.63 12.18 17.34
CA ASP A 78 -4.85 12.72 17.91
C ASP A 78 -4.72 14.24 18.04
N ALA A 79 -5.56 14.97 17.33
CA ALA A 79 -5.62 16.44 17.33
C ALA A 79 -7.07 16.89 17.16
N SER A 80 -7.35 18.19 17.38
CA SER A 80 -8.70 18.75 17.18
C SER A 80 -9.24 18.43 15.78
N THR A 81 -8.37 18.51 14.77
CA THR A 81 -8.60 17.97 13.42
C THR A 81 -7.53 16.92 13.15
N ILE A 82 -7.95 15.67 12.95
CA ILE A 82 -7.08 14.55 12.62
C ILE A 82 -6.71 14.66 11.15
N SER A 83 -5.41 14.82 10.87
CA SER A 83 -4.86 14.83 9.52
C SER A 83 -4.53 13.43 9.07
N TRP A 84 -4.82 13.13 7.81
CA TRP A 84 -4.63 11.83 7.20
C TRP A 84 -4.11 11.98 5.76
N SER A 85 -3.34 11.04 5.25
CA SER A 85 -2.87 11.01 3.87
C SER A 85 -3.22 9.69 3.19
N ALA A 86 -4.05 9.74 2.16
CA ALA A 86 -4.42 8.55 1.39
C ALA A 86 -3.22 7.90 0.68
N SER A 87 -2.24 8.71 0.23
CA SER A 87 -1.10 8.18 -0.51
C SER A 87 -0.07 7.47 0.36
N THR A 88 0.16 7.94 1.59
CA THR A 88 1.23 7.40 2.47
C THR A 88 0.70 6.57 3.63
N GLN A 89 -0.59 6.66 3.91
CA GLN A 89 -1.26 6.04 5.05
C GLN A 89 -2.62 5.45 4.64
N PRO A 90 -2.68 4.60 3.59
CA PRO A 90 -3.97 4.09 3.09
C PRO A 90 -4.73 3.25 4.11
N VAL A 91 -4.02 2.66 5.07
CA VAL A 91 -4.59 1.99 6.25
C VAL A 91 -4.11 2.72 7.48
N ALA A 92 -5.02 3.16 8.34
CA ALA A 92 -4.70 3.98 9.49
C ALA A 92 -5.56 3.65 10.71
N LYS A 93 -5.08 4.07 11.88
CA LYS A 93 -5.84 4.09 13.13
C LYS A 93 -5.59 5.36 13.91
N VAL A 94 -6.53 5.74 14.76
CA VAL A 94 -6.40 6.82 15.73
C VAL A 94 -7.13 6.46 17.02
N THR A 95 -6.52 6.78 18.17
CA THR A 95 -7.21 6.72 19.47
C THR A 95 -7.62 8.14 19.85
N LEU A 96 -8.91 8.35 20.08
CA LEU A 96 -9.50 9.65 20.37
C LEU A 96 -9.26 10.03 21.82
N GLY A 97 -8.53 11.10 22.10
CA GLY A 97 -8.42 11.72 23.43
C GLY A 97 -9.50 12.78 23.72
N GLY A 98 -10.44 12.98 22.80
CA GLY A 98 -11.54 13.93 22.89
C GLY A 98 -12.45 13.88 21.67
N ASN A 99 -13.43 14.79 21.60
CA ASN A 99 -14.23 14.97 20.39
C ASN A 99 -13.37 15.58 19.30
N ARG A 100 -13.39 15.00 18.09
CA ARG A 100 -12.49 15.38 17.00
C ARG A 100 -13.22 15.57 15.68
N THR A 101 -12.52 16.23 14.74
CA THR A 101 -12.89 16.27 13.34
C THR A 101 -11.93 15.39 12.55
N LEU A 102 -12.41 14.44 11.75
CA LEU A 102 -11.60 13.75 10.78
C LEU A 102 -11.50 14.61 9.52
N GLY A 103 -10.31 15.14 9.23
CA GLY A 103 -10.02 15.91 8.02
C GLY A 103 -10.16 15.04 6.77
N ALA A 104 -10.34 15.66 5.61
CA ALA A 104 -10.26 14.94 4.34
C ALA A 104 -8.87 14.31 4.18
N ALA A 105 -8.81 13.06 3.74
CA ALA A 105 -7.53 12.43 3.45
C ALA A 105 -6.87 13.13 2.25
N ALA A 106 -5.59 13.52 2.43
CA ALA A 106 -4.84 14.24 1.40
C ALA A 106 -4.31 13.29 0.33
N ASN A 107 -4.06 13.82 -0.87
CA ASN A 107 -3.42 13.13 -1.99
C ASN A 107 -4.07 11.80 -2.39
N PRO A 108 -5.40 11.70 -2.52
CA PRO A 108 -6.04 10.46 -2.97
C PRO A 108 -5.86 10.26 -4.47
N GLN A 109 -5.93 8.99 -4.91
CA GLN A 109 -6.02 8.62 -6.31
C GLN A 109 -7.42 8.08 -6.64
N THR A 110 -7.97 8.44 -7.79
CA THR A 110 -9.28 7.93 -8.22
C THR A 110 -9.28 6.40 -8.29
N GLY A 111 -10.25 5.78 -7.63
CA GLY A 111 -10.35 4.32 -7.49
C GLY A 111 -9.64 3.76 -6.25
N GLN A 112 -8.86 4.56 -5.54
CA GLN A 112 -8.12 4.13 -4.35
C GLN A 112 -9.07 3.78 -3.20
N PHE A 113 -8.76 2.68 -2.50
CA PHE A 113 -9.38 2.31 -1.24
C PHE A 113 -8.50 2.77 -0.07
N ILE A 114 -9.14 3.27 0.98
CA ILE A 114 -8.51 3.62 2.25
C ILE A 114 -9.35 3.09 3.41
N ALA A 115 -8.69 2.77 4.53
CA ALA A 115 -9.34 2.24 5.71
C ALA A 115 -8.85 2.95 6.98
N ILE A 116 -9.76 3.21 7.92
CA ILE A 116 -9.42 3.81 9.20
C ILE A 116 -10.14 3.10 10.34
N THR A 117 -9.40 2.82 11.43
CA THR A 117 -9.95 2.40 12.71
C THR A 117 -9.93 3.58 13.68
N ILE A 118 -11.10 3.96 14.18
CA ILE A 118 -11.28 5.04 15.16
C ILE A 118 -11.56 4.41 16.52
N ILE A 119 -10.65 4.59 17.46
CA ILE A 119 -10.65 3.90 18.75
C ILE A 119 -11.01 4.89 19.85
N GLN A 120 -11.91 4.51 20.75
CA GLN A 120 -12.22 5.26 21.97
C GLN A 120 -11.05 5.16 22.96
N ASP A 121 -10.76 6.24 23.68
CA ASP A 121 -9.83 6.20 24.81
C ASP A 121 -10.40 5.44 26.02
N GLY A 122 -9.67 5.42 27.13
CA GLY A 122 -10.12 4.78 28.38
C GLY A 122 -11.35 5.43 29.02
N THR A 123 -11.80 6.58 28.54
CA THR A 123 -13.03 7.26 29.00
C THR A 123 -14.23 6.88 28.15
N GLY A 124 -14.04 6.75 26.84
CA GLY A 124 -15.13 6.49 25.90
C GLY A 124 -16.00 7.71 25.59
N SER A 125 -17.08 7.48 24.84
CA SER A 125 -18.07 8.51 24.46
C SER A 125 -17.50 9.68 23.66
N ARG A 126 -16.34 9.48 22.97
CA ARG A 126 -15.77 10.45 22.06
C ARG A 126 -16.52 10.43 20.74
N THR A 127 -16.70 11.62 20.16
CA THR A 127 -17.39 11.78 18.87
C THR A 127 -16.41 12.21 17.77
N VAL A 128 -16.75 11.87 16.53
CA VAL A 128 -16.03 12.37 15.35
C VAL A 128 -17.01 13.06 14.41
N THR A 129 -16.64 14.29 14.02
CA THR A 129 -17.25 15.00 12.91
C THR A 129 -16.45 14.65 11.65
N PHE A 130 -17.07 14.04 10.67
CA PHE A 130 -16.41 13.73 9.40
C PHE A 130 -16.41 14.96 8.48
N ASN A 131 -15.29 15.20 7.79
CA ASN A 131 -15.23 16.22 6.75
C ASN A 131 -16.23 15.93 5.63
N ALA A 132 -16.76 16.98 4.99
CA ALA A 132 -17.73 16.85 3.88
C ALA A 132 -17.18 16.11 2.64
N ALA A 133 -15.89 15.78 2.60
CA ALA A 133 -15.31 14.91 1.58
C ALA A 133 -15.72 13.44 1.74
N TYR A 134 -16.21 13.03 2.92
CA TYR A 134 -16.71 11.66 3.16
C TYR A 134 -18.21 11.61 2.90
N GLU A 135 -18.64 10.62 2.16
CA GLU A 135 -20.03 10.35 1.81
C GLU A 135 -20.42 8.96 2.34
N PHE A 136 -21.47 8.93 3.14
CA PHE A 136 -21.91 7.73 3.85
C PHE A 136 -23.16 7.14 3.21
N VAL A 137 -23.37 5.85 3.43
CA VAL A 137 -24.62 5.17 3.04
C VAL A 137 -25.81 5.86 3.71
N GLY A 138 -26.79 6.27 2.90
CA GLY A 138 -27.98 6.98 3.38
C GLY A 138 -27.71 8.44 3.77
N ASP A 139 -26.64 9.04 3.26
CA ASP A 139 -26.24 10.45 3.49
C ASP A 139 -26.08 10.84 4.98
N THR A 140 -25.88 9.86 5.85
CA THR A 140 -25.80 10.09 7.30
C THR A 140 -24.52 9.49 7.86
N ALA A 141 -23.69 10.35 8.43
CA ALA A 141 -22.50 9.91 9.16
C ALA A 141 -22.90 9.03 10.37
N PRO A 142 -22.22 7.91 10.59
CA PRO A 142 -22.55 7.00 11.69
C PRO A 142 -22.20 7.60 13.04
N THR A 143 -22.91 7.14 14.07
CA THR A 143 -22.54 7.34 15.46
C THR A 143 -21.53 6.28 15.86
N LEU A 144 -20.40 6.70 16.42
CA LEU A 144 -19.37 5.78 16.90
C LEU A 144 -19.83 5.00 18.13
N THR A 145 -19.29 3.80 18.30
CA THR A 145 -19.37 3.03 19.54
C THR A 145 -18.86 3.85 20.71
N ALA A 146 -19.67 4.03 21.75
CA ALA A 146 -19.33 4.88 22.91
C ALA A 146 -18.44 4.17 23.96
N THR A 147 -18.30 2.85 23.88
CA THR A 147 -17.61 2.03 24.89
C THR A 147 -16.09 2.31 24.85
N ALA A 148 -15.52 2.56 26.05
CA ALA A 148 -14.09 2.77 26.22
C ALA A 148 -13.24 1.64 25.60
N ASN A 149 -12.12 1.99 24.98
CA ASN A 149 -11.16 1.08 24.34
C ASN A 149 -11.74 0.22 23.19
N LYS A 150 -12.92 0.58 22.65
CA LYS A 150 -13.49 -0.06 21.46
C LYS A 150 -13.20 0.78 20.21
N GLY A 151 -13.09 0.12 19.08
CA GLY A 151 -12.81 0.76 17.79
C GLY A 151 -13.90 0.47 16.77
N ASP A 152 -14.21 1.48 15.98
CA ASP A 152 -15.07 1.41 14.81
C ASP A 152 -14.20 1.46 13.56
N HIS A 153 -14.52 0.64 12.58
CA HIS A 153 -13.72 0.51 11.36
C HIS A 153 -14.51 0.98 10.14
N PHE A 154 -13.86 1.79 9.31
CA PHE A 154 -14.44 2.37 8.09
C PHE A 154 -13.56 2.07 6.88
N VAL A 155 -14.19 1.73 5.77
CA VAL A 155 -13.55 1.58 4.47
C VAL A 155 -14.21 2.53 3.48
N PHE A 156 -13.39 3.30 2.76
CA PHE A 156 -13.84 4.24 1.74
C PHE A 156 -13.13 3.96 0.42
N ARG A 157 -13.83 4.29 -0.69
CA ARG A 157 -13.25 4.36 -2.03
C ARG A 157 -13.33 5.79 -2.54
N TYR A 158 -12.21 6.35 -3.00
CA TYR A 158 -12.20 7.67 -3.61
C TYR A 158 -12.69 7.61 -5.07
N ASN A 159 -13.70 8.40 -5.42
CA ASN A 159 -14.29 8.43 -6.76
C ASN A 159 -13.76 9.55 -7.69
N GLY A 160 -12.74 10.31 -7.23
CA GLY A 160 -12.21 11.50 -7.90
C GLY A 160 -12.71 12.82 -7.29
N SER A 161 -13.74 12.78 -6.43
CA SER A 161 -14.32 13.93 -5.75
C SER A 161 -14.59 13.68 -4.27
N LYS A 162 -15.09 12.49 -3.93
CA LYS A 162 -15.54 12.11 -2.59
C LYS A 162 -14.96 10.75 -2.20
N PHE A 163 -14.83 10.54 -0.89
CA PHE A 163 -14.57 9.26 -0.27
C PHE A 163 -15.92 8.59 0.04
N ILE A 164 -16.32 7.67 -0.84
CA ILE A 164 -17.59 6.94 -0.71
C ILE A 164 -17.40 5.78 0.25
N GLU A 165 -18.25 5.67 1.25
CA GLU A 165 -18.25 4.54 2.17
C GLU A 165 -18.54 3.23 1.42
N VAL A 166 -17.68 2.23 1.61
CA VAL A 166 -17.82 0.88 1.06
C VAL A 166 -18.29 -0.09 2.14
N GLY A 167 -17.88 0.14 3.37
CA GLY A 167 -18.27 -0.67 4.51
C GLY A 167 -17.79 -0.10 5.83
N ARG A 168 -18.44 -0.56 6.91
CA ARG A 168 -18.07 -0.24 8.30
C ARG A 168 -18.41 -1.39 9.24
N SER A 169 -17.72 -1.41 10.37
CA SER A 169 -18.06 -2.21 11.55
C SER A 169 -18.06 -1.27 12.76
N LEU A 170 -19.19 -1.22 13.47
CA LEU A 170 -19.42 -0.37 14.65
C LEU A 170 -19.59 -1.21 15.89
#